data_792263bdd149559b24b235ca97ce4a4a
#
_entry.id   792263bdd149559b24b235ca97ce4a4a
#
_cell.length_a   1.000
_cell.length_b   1.000
_cell.length_c   1.000
_cell.angle_alpha   90.00
_cell.angle_beta   90.00
_cell.angle_gamma   90.00
#
_symmetry.space_group_name_H-M   'P 1'
#
loop_
_entity.id
_entity.type
_entity.pdbx_description
1 polymer ?
#
loop_
_entity_poly.entity_id
_entity_poly.type
_entity_poly.pdbx_seq_one_letter_code
_entity_poly.pdbx_strand_id
1 'polypeptide(L)'
;MALTCCMGQQQSNISAIAEQDSLVIRIPVDCLDKWMHEYPNWKNYMMYAYRKRFDELLETIDAIAFKGLDERLEHFFQSRFKATGEHTFHGKHQDIAYQLNTSREVISRLLKKMEQKGLVKLGRNEIDFSALILKR
;
A
#
# COMPACT_ATOMS: atom_id res chain seq x y z
N MET A 1 14.33 10.40 0.14
CA MET A 1 14.09 11.57 1.01
C MET A 1 15.26 12.56 1.06
N ALA A 2 16.54 12.17 1.23
CA ALA A 2 17.65 13.11 1.17
C ALA A 2 17.64 14.00 -0.10
N LEU A 3 17.25 13.46 -1.21
CA LEU A 3 17.16 14.14 -2.50
C LEU A 3 16.10 15.25 -2.54
N THR A 4 14.97 15.06 -1.89
CA THR A 4 13.89 16.07 -1.79
C THR A 4 14.33 17.29 -0.98
N CYS A 5 15.08 17.06 0.09
CA CYS A 5 15.64 18.16 0.89
C CYS A 5 16.67 18.96 0.09
N CYS A 6 17.48 18.28 -0.74
CA CYS A 6 18.46 18.93 -1.61
C CYS A 6 17.79 19.79 -2.68
N MET A 7 16.72 19.31 -3.31
CA MET A 7 15.98 20.06 -4.34
C MET A 7 15.25 21.28 -3.78
N GLY A 8 14.85 21.25 -2.50
CA GLY A 8 14.18 22.37 -1.82
C GLY A 8 15.13 23.30 -1.06
N GLN A 9 16.45 23.13 -1.15
CA GLN A 9 17.45 23.87 -0.36
C GLN A 9 17.17 23.84 1.15
N GLN A 10 16.48 22.80 1.64
CA GLN A 10 16.15 22.65 3.05
C GLN A 10 17.16 21.73 3.76
N GLN A 11 17.35 21.97 5.05
CA GLN A 11 18.15 21.07 5.87
C GLN A 11 17.50 19.69 5.95
N SER A 12 18.29 18.63 5.77
CA SER A 12 17.82 17.25 5.89
C SER A 12 17.61 16.91 7.37
N ASN A 13 16.42 16.42 7.70
CA ASN A 13 16.11 15.85 9.01
C ASN A 13 16.46 14.35 9.10
N ILE A 14 17.22 13.83 8.11
CA ILE A 14 17.59 12.42 8.03
C ILE A 14 19.05 12.27 8.39
N SER A 15 19.33 11.37 9.32
CA SER A 15 20.67 10.86 9.61
C SER A 15 20.87 9.54 8.90
N ALA A 16 22.04 9.34 8.29
CA ALA A 16 22.43 8.07 7.69
C ALA A 16 23.77 7.62 8.31
N ILE A 17 23.80 6.38 8.80
CA ILE A 17 24.96 5.79 9.42
C ILE A 17 25.36 4.55 8.57
N ALA A 18 26.64 4.48 8.19
CA ALA A 18 27.14 3.29 7.52
C ALA A 18 27.36 2.17 8.56
N GLU A 19 26.73 1.03 8.38
CA GLU A 19 26.88 -0.14 9.27
C GLU A 19 28.09 -0.98 8.90
N GLN A 20 28.61 -0.82 7.70
CA GLN A 20 29.79 -1.53 7.16
C GLN A 20 30.63 -0.57 6.32
N ASP A 21 31.88 -0.98 6.01
CA ASP A 21 32.73 -0.24 5.08
C ASP A 21 32.00 -0.02 3.76
N SER A 22 31.75 1.22 3.42
CA SER A 22 30.89 1.59 2.28
C SER A 22 31.58 2.63 1.40
N LEU A 23 31.51 2.42 0.09
CA LEU A 23 31.92 3.40 -0.89
C LEU A 23 30.74 4.33 -1.20
N VAL A 24 30.90 5.64 -0.96
CA VAL A 24 29.86 6.62 -1.23
C VAL A 24 30.31 7.64 -2.27
N ILE A 25 29.38 8.04 -3.14
CA ILE A 25 29.57 9.12 -4.10
C ILE A 25 28.87 10.37 -3.53
N ARG A 26 29.65 11.43 -3.31
CA ARG A 26 29.11 12.72 -2.87
C ARG A 26 28.84 13.59 -4.09
N ILE A 27 27.57 13.99 -4.26
CA ILE A 27 27.14 14.88 -5.34
C ILE A 27 26.80 16.24 -4.73
N PRO A 28 27.44 17.34 -5.16
CA PRO A 28 27.05 18.69 -4.73
C PRO A 28 25.62 19.02 -5.17
N VAL A 29 24.89 19.77 -4.32
CA VAL A 29 23.49 20.12 -4.59
C VAL A 29 23.33 20.89 -5.90
N ASP A 30 24.24 21.81 -6.17
CA ASP A 30 24.25 22.65 -7.38
C ASP A 30 24.36 21.83 -8.67
N CYS A 31 24.94 20.63 -8.60
CA CYS A 31 25.03 19.72 -9.76
C CYS A 31 23.69 19.07 -10.10
N LEU A 32 22.76 18.93 -9.13
CA LEU A 32 21.49 18.23 -9.33
C LEU A 32 20.61 18.96 -10.34
N ASP A 33 20.41 20.27 -10.16
CA ASP A 33 19.59 21.09 -11.06
C ASP A 33 20.19 21.13 -12.47
N LYS A 34 21.51 21.32 -12.54
CA LYS A 34 22.24 21.32 -13.81
C LYS A 34 22.05 19.99 -14.54
N TRP A 35 22.26 18.87 -13.87
CA TRP A 35 22.13 17.54 -14.48
C TRP A 35 20.68 17.19 -14.83
N MET A 36 19.71 17.68 -14.11
CA MET A 36 18.29 17.51 -14.47
C MET A 36 17.93 18.18 -15.79
N HIS A 37 18.59 19.29 -16.14
CA HIS A 37 18.39 19.99 -17.42
C HIS A 37 19.25 19.40 -18.55
N GLU A 38 20.50 19.05 -18.27
CA GLU A 38 21.46 18.62 -19.29
C GLU A 38 21.32 17.14 -19.67
N TYR A 39 20.88 16.27 -18.73
CA TYR A 39 20.83 14.83 -18.93
C TYR A 39 19.42 14.25 -18.73
N PRO A 40 18.64 14.05 -19.82
CA PRO A 40 17.28 13.49 -19.73
C PRO A 40 17.23 12.13 -19.03
N ASN A 41 18.26 11.29 -19.22
CA ASN A 41 18.33 9.98 -18.54
C ASN A 41 18.49 10.13 -17.02
N TRP A 42 19.26 11.13 -16.57
CA TRP A 42 19.37 11.45 -15.15
C TRP A 42 18.04 11.90 -14.58
N LYS A 43 17.34 12.80 -15.27
CA LYS A 43 15.99 13.25 -14.89
C LYS A 43 15.03 12.07 -14.77
N ASN A 44 14.97 11.19 -15.77
CA ASN A 44 14.10 10.02 -15.77
C ASN A 44 14.43 9.07 -14.61
N TYR A 45 15.72 8.80 -14.37
CA TYR A 45 16.17 7.99 -13.24
C TYR A 45 15.72 8.58 -11.90
N MET A 46 15.87 9.89 -11.73
CA MET A 46 15.48 10.58 -10.51
C MET A 46 13.97 10.52 -10.28
N MET A 47 13.17 10.75 -11.33
CA MET A 47 11.71 10.63 -11.27
C MET A 47 11.26 9.20 -10.94
N TYR A 48 11.90 8.21 -11.56
CA TYR A 48 11.63 6.81 -11.25
C TYR A 48 11.99 6.45 -9.80
N ALA A 49 13.17 6.84 -9.33
CA ALA A 49 13.61 6.59 -7.97
C ALA A 49 12.69 7.26 -6.94
N TYR A 50 12.23 8.49 -7.25
CA TYR A 50 11.28 9.22 -6.40
C TYR A 50 9.93 8.50 -6.33
N ARG A 51 9.39 8.11 -7.49
CA ARG A 51 8.13 7.37 -7.56
C ARG A 51 8.19 6.07 -6.77
N LYS A 52 9.27 5.29 -6.95
CA LYS A 52 9.47 4.04 -6.21
C LYS A 52 9.45 4.25 -4.69
N ARG A 53 10.14 5.30 -4.20
CA ARG A 53 10.15 5.63 -2.77
C ARG A 53 8.79 6.10 -2.26
N PHE A 54 8.05 6.82 -3.09
CA PHE A 54 6.69 7.23 -2.76
C PHE A 54 5.74 6.03 -2.65
N ASP A 55 5.83 5.08 -3.59
CA ASP A 55 5.05 3.84 -3.55
C ASP A 55 5.38 3.01 -2.29
N GLU A 56 6.67 2.85 -1.94
CA GLU A 56 7.11 2.18 -0.71
C GLU A 56 6.55 2.87 0.57
N LEU A 57 6.48 4.20 0.57
CA LEU A 57 5.89 4.96 1.67
C LEU A 57 4.38 4.72 1.79
N LEU A 58 3.67 4.72 0.67
CA LEU A 58 2.24 4.43 0.65
C LEU A 58 1.95 3.00 1.15
N GLU A 59 2.75 2.02 0.72
CA GLU A 59 2.63 0.64 1.22
C GLU A 59 2.85 0.55 2.74
N THR A 60 3.80 1.32 3.27
CA THR A 60 4.07 1.36 4.71
C THR A 60 2.91 2.00 5.48
N ILE A 61 2.37 3.10 4.97
CA ILE A 61 1.20 3.76 5.56
C ILE A 61 0.00 2.81 5.53
N ASP A 62 -0.25 2.14 4.40
CA ASP A 62 -1.31 1.15 4.28
C ASP A 62 -1.13 0.00 5.29
N ALA A 63 0.09 -0.51 5.45
CA ALA A 63 0.39 -1.57 6.42
C ALA A 63 0.10 -1.16 7.88
N ILE A 64 0.41 0.08 8.23
CA ILE A 64 0.18 0.62 9.59
C ILE A 64 -1.32 0.92 9.80
N ALA A 65 -1.95 1.59 8.83
CA ALA A 65 -3.35 2.02 8.94
C ALA A 65 -4.33 0.85 8.95
N PHE A 66 -3.97 -0.26 8.27
CA PHE A 66 -4.85 -1.42 8.10
C PHE A 66 -4.44 -2.65 8.87
N LYS A 67 -3.47 -2.51 9.79
CA LYS A 67 -3.09 -3.59 10.68
C LYS A 67 -4.32 -4.10 11.46
N GLY A 68 -4.61 -5.39 11.28
CA GLY A 68 -5.77 -6.04 11.90
C GLY A 68 -7.12 -5.85 11.17
N LEU A 69 -7.20 -5.02 10.11
CA LEU A 69 -8.44 -4.89 9.34
C LEU A 69 -8.67 -6.11 8.42
N ASP A 70 -7.60 -6.74 7.95
CA ASP A 70 -7.66 -8.03 7.24
C ASP A 70 -8.36 -9.08 8.12
N GLU A 71 -7.92 -9.22 9.37
CA GLU A 71 -8.50 -10.17 10.34
C GLU A 71 -9.95 -9.81 10.67
N ARG A 72 -10.27 -8.53 10.81
CA ARG A 72 -11.64 -8.06 11.05
C ARG A 72 -12.56 -8.36 9.88
N LEU A 73 -12.08 -8.23 8.64
CA LEU A 73 -12.83 -8.57 7.44
C LEU A 73 -13.05 -10.08 7.32
N GLU A 74 -12.03 -10.89 7.62
CA GLU A 74 -12.18 -12.35 7.67
C GLU A 74 -13.20 -12.75 8.76
N HIS A 75 -13.08 -12.18 9.95
CA HIS A 75 -14.01 -12.43 11.05
C HIS A 75 -15.46 -11.99 10.71
N PHE A 76 -15.61 -10.90 9.97
CA PHE A 76 -16.92 -10.44 9.46
C PHE A 76 -17.59 -11.52 8.62
N PHE A 77 -16.88 -12.11 7.64
CA PHE A 77 -17.44 -13.18 6.81
C PHE A 77 -17.72 -14.45 7.59
N GLN A 78 -16.83 -14.83 8.51
CA GLN A 78 -17.03 -16.00 9.36
C GLN A 78 -18.25 -15.85 10.28
N SER A 79 -18.42 -14.68 10.88
CA SER A 79 -19.55 -14.37 11.76
C SER A 79 -20.86 -14.40 10.98
N ARG A 80 -20.85 -13.88 9.76
CA ARG A 80 -22.00 -13.90 8.87
C ARG A 80 -22.38 -15.33 8.49
N PHE A 81 -21.40 -16.15 8.10
CA PHE A 81 -21.63 -17.56 7.82
C PHE A 81 -22.26 -18.31 9.00
N LYS A 82 -21.75 -18.08 10.22
CA LYS A 82 -22.31 -18.69 11.44
C LYS A 82 -23.75 -18.27 11.69
N ALA A 83 -24.12 -17.04 11.32
CA ALA A 83 -25.44 -16.50 11.55
C ALA A 83 -26.47 -16.92 10.48
N THR A 84 -26.06 -17.02 9.21
CA THR A 84 -26.97 -17.23 8.06
C THR A 84 -26.82 -18.59 7.38
N GLY A 85 -25.67 -19.25 7.52
CA GLY A 85 -25.29 -20.44 6.75
C GLY A 85 -24.92 -20.15 5.30
N GLU A 86 -24.97 -18.89 4.86
CA GLU A 86 -24.69 -18.48 3.49
C GLU A 86 -23.20 -18.22 3.28
N HIS A 87 -22.67 -18.65 2.14
CA HIS A 87 -21.29 -18.42 1.71
C HIS A 87 -21.11 -17.17 0.85
N THR A 88 -22.21 -16.43 0.63
CA THR A 88 -22.26 -15.27 -0.26
C THR A 88 -22.75 -14.05 0.48
N PHE A 89 -22.05 -12.94 0.32
CA PHE A 89 -22.51 -11.64 0.80
C PHE A 89 -23.12 -10.88 -0.39
N HIS A 90 -24.40 -10.52 -0.26
CA HIS A 90 -25.09 -9.65 -1.21
C HIS A 90 -25.08 -8.22 -0.68
N GLY A 91 -24.33 -7.34 -1.34
CA GLY A 91 -24.22 -5.94 -0.94
C GLY A 91 -23.03 -5.24 -1.60
N LYS A 92 -22.89 -3.97 -1.28
CA LYS A 92 -21.79 -3.13 -1.79
C LYS A 92 -20.61 -3.15 -0.83
N HIS A 93 -19.42 -2.89 -1.34
CA HIS A 93 -18.21 -2.70 -0.51
C HIS A 93 -18.40 -1.59 0.55
N GLN A 94 -19.27 -0.61 0.26
CA GLN A 94 -19.64 0.45 1.19
C GLN A 94 -20.35 -0.08 2.44
N ASP A 95 -21.18 -1.11 2.31
CA ASP A 95 -21.93 -1.69 3.42
C ASP A 95 -21.00 -2.38 4.41
N ILE A 96 -19.97 -3.07 3.88
CA ILE A 96 -18.90 -3.67 4.70
C ILE A 96 -18.05 -2.57 5.35
N ALA A 97 -17.73 -1.52 4.60
CA ALA A 97 -16.95 -0.39 5.10
C ALA A 97 -17.61 0.28 6.31
N TYR A 98 -18.92 0.50 6.28
CA TYR A 98 -19.68 1.01 7.42
C TYR A 98 -19.62 0.08 8.64
N GLN A 99 -19.77 -1.23 8.44
CA GLN A 99 -19.76 -2.19 9.55
C GLN A 99 -18.36 -2.35 10.18
N LEU A 100 -17.31 -2.19 9.38
CA LEU A 100 -15.92 -2.25 9.85
C LEU A 100 -15.33 -0.90 10.21
N ASN A 101 -16.15 0.17 10.15
CA ASN A 101 -15.75 1.55 10.46
C ASN A 101 -14.49 1.98 9.69
N THR A 102 -14.54 1.84 8.37
CA THR A 102 -13.44 2.16 7.43
C THR A 102 -13.97 2.73 6.12
N SER A 103 -13.09 3.04 5.16
CA SER A 103 -13.51 3.56 3.86
C SER A 103 -13.80 2.44 2.86
N ARG A 104 -14.65 2.74 1.85
CA ARG A 104 -14.96 1.82 0.75
C ARG A 104 -13.71 1.43 -0.04
N GLU A 105 -12.80 2.39 -0.24
CA GLU A 105 -11.55 2.21 -0.98
C GLU A 105 -10.67 1.15 -0.32
N VAL A 106 -10.60 1.19 1.00
CA VAL A 106 -9.85 0.23 1.81
C VAL A 106 -10.45 -1.16 1.68
N ILE A 107 -11.75 -1.31 1.89
CA ILE A 107 -12.43 -2.60 1.71
C ILE A 107 -12.23 -3.14 0.30
N SER A 108 -12.35 -2.29 -0.73
CA SER A 108 -12.13 -2.70 -2.12
C SER A 108 -10.72 -3.22 -2.36
N ARG A 109 -9.72 -2.62 -1.74
CA ARG A 109 -8.30 -3.03 -1.81
C ARG A 109 -8.07 -4.36 -1.10
N LEU A 110 -8.61 -4.52 0.10
CA LEU A 110 -8.52 -5.76 0.88
C LEU A 110 -9.20 -6.94 0.18
N LEU A 111 -10.41 -6.73 -0.33
CA LEU A 111 -11.14 -7.75 -1.07
C LEU A 111 -10.39 -8.19 -2.33
N LYS A 112 -9.80 -7.28 -3.10
CA LYS A 112 -8.92 -7.63 -4.23
C LYS A 112 -7.72 -8.46 -3.80
N LYS A 113 -7.09 -8.13 -2.68
CA LYS A 113 -5.97 -8.90 -2.12
C LYS A 113 -6.41 -10.31 -1.69
N MET A 114 -7.61 -10.42 -1.09
CA MET A 114 -8.20 -11.73 -0.75
C MET A 114 -8.56 -12.53 -1.99
N GLU A 115 -9.06 -11.90 -3.05
CA GLU A 115 -9.35 -12.55 -4.33
C GLU A 115 -8.07 -13.09 -5.00
N GLN A 116 -6.99 -12.29 -5.00
CA GLN A 116 -5.67 -12.74 -5.50
C GLN A 116 -5.13 -13.95 -4.73
N LYS A 117 -5.44 -14.06 -3.43
CA LYS A 117 -5.11 -15.22 -2.58
C LYS A 117 -6.09 -16.38 -2.75
N GLY A 118 -7.13 -16.25 -3.58
CA GLY A 118 -8.15 -17.24 -3.79
C GLY A 118 -9.06 -17.50 -2.59
N LEU A 119 -9.19 -16.52 -1.68
CA LEU A 119 -10.02 -16.63 -0.48
C LEU A 119 -11.46 -16.18 -0.72
N VAL A 120 -11.67 -15.29 -1.67
CA VAL A 120 -12.99 -14.78 -2.08
C VAL A 120 -13.07 -14.68 -3.60
N LYS A 121 -14.30 -14.60 -4.14
CA LYS A 121 -14.57 -14.25 -5.54
C LYS A 121 -15.47 -13.02 -5.56
N LEU A 122 -15.10 -12.02 -6.34
CA LEU A 122 -15.84 -10.77 -6.44
C LEU A 122 -16.78 -10.80 -7.64
N GLY A 123 -18.06 -10.53 -7.41
CA GLY A 123 -19.10 -10.36 -8.40
C GLY A 123 -19.75 -8.97 -8.35
N ARG A 124 -20.74 -8.74 -9.18
CA ARG A 124 -21.50 -7.48 -9.18
C ARG A 124 -22.45 -7.43 -7.98
N ASN A 125 -22.09 -6.64 -6.95
CA ASN A 125 -22.80 -6.57 -5.65
C ASN A 125 -22.88 -7.92 -4.93
N GLU A 126 -21.92 -8.79 -5.17
CA GLU A 126 -21.86 -10.13 -4.60
C GLU A 126 -20.42 -10.50 -4.30
N ILE A 127 -20.20 -11.14 -3.15
CA ILE A 127 -18.87 -11.61 -2.72
C ILE A 127 -19.07 -13.04 -2.24
N ASP A 128 -18.52 -14.01 -2.99
CA ASP A 128 -18.44 -15.40 -2.57
C ASP A 128 -17.19 -15.60 -1.70
N PHE A 129 -17.39 -16.02 -0.47
CA PHE A 129 -16.33 -16.28 0.51
C PHE A 129 -16.28 -17.77 0.94
N SER A 130 -16.83 -18.67 0.15
CA SER A 130 -16.82 -20.12 0.41
C SER A 130 -15.42 -20.66 0.63
N ALA A 131 -14.45 -20.23 -0.18
CA ALA A 131 -13.06 -20.66 -0.06
C ALA A 131 -12.40 -20.22 1.26
N LEU A 132 -12.81 -19.08 1.83
CA LEU A 132 -12.33 -18.60 3.12
C LEU A 132 -12.80 -19.51 4.27
N ILE A 133 -14.02 -20.02 4.18
CA ILE A 133 -14.60 -20.92 5.21
C ILE A 133 -14.00 -22.32 5.13
N LEU A 134 -13.75 -22.83 3.91
CA LEU A 134 -13.23 -24.19 3.68
C LEU A 134 -11.72 -24.32 4.00
N LYS A 135 -11.00 -23.23 4.07
CA LYS A 135 -9.52 -23.21 4.29
C LYS A 135 -9.12 -23.36 5.75
N ARG A 136 -10.06 -23.60 6.63
CA ARG A 136 -9.89 -23.83 8.07
C ARG A 136 -10.30 -25.27 8.39
#